data_f25210df861a414c3b2d0a560d300d9f
#
_entry.id   f25210df861a414c3b2d0a560d300d9f
#
_cell.length_a   1.000
_cell.length_b   1.000
_cell.length_c   1.000
_cell.angle_alpha   90.00
_cell.angle_beta   90.00
_cell.angle_gamma   90.00
#
_symmetry.space_group_name_H-M   'P 1'
#
loop_
_entity.id
_entity.type
_entity.pdbx_description
1 polymer ?
#
loop_
_entity_poly.entity_id
_entity_poly.type
_entity_poly.pdbx_seq_one_letter_code
_entity_poly.pdbx_strand_id
1 'polypeptide(L)'
;MPAARVAAGNGFGLSCIIDGDGVYGDQPLTPARRSAMSEPGAVERIIRRRRGPVPLDLAELWRYRELLFFLTWRDVLIRYKQTAIGVAWAVLQPVLIMVVLTVVFGRAAKFPSQGAPYAVMTFAAVLPWQFFANGMTMSSNSLVGAASVIRKIYFPRIIIPVSSILTGVVDFGISFAVLGVLMLWYGVPFRPGLLLLPLFFALAFSAAFVVGLWLSALNVKYRDVKYVVPFLVRLGLYVSPVGFMSGIVPEKWRFWYSLNPMVGVIDGFRWAILGPDFRPYWPGMWAGALIVVLILISGAYFFRATERTFADII
;
A
#
# COMPACT_ATOMS: atom_id res chain seq x y z
N MET A 1 -6.31 34.78 -11.42
CA MET A 1 -5.71 34.53 -10.11
C MET A 1 -4.21 34.57 -10.28
N PRO A 2 -3.49 35.44 -9.57
CA PRO A 2 -2.07 35.67 -9.77
C PRO A 2 -1.19 34.49 -9.29
N ALA A 3 -0.07 34.32 -9.96
CA ALA A 3 0.95 33.32 -9.62
C ALA A 3 1.89 33.89 -8.54
N ALA A 4 2.15 33.14 -7.50
CA ALA A 4 3.15 33.50 -6.49
C ALA A 4 4.57 33.37 -7.08
N ARG A 5 5.39 34.41 -6.98
CA ARG A 5 6.79 34.41 -7.39
C ARG A 5 7.69 34.24 -6.17
N VAL A 6 8.58 33.27 -6.20
CA VAL A 6 9.59 33.06 -5.18
C VAL A 6 10.96 33.33 -5.79
N ALA A 7 11.66 34.33 -5.34
CA ALA A 7 13.05 34.61 -5.71
C ALA A 7 13.96 33.97 -4.66
N ALA A 8 14.87 33.08 -5.07
CA ALA A 8 15.89 32.47 -4.20
C ALA A 8 17.19 33.29 -4.35
N GLY A 9 17.53 34.07 -3.33
CA GLY A 9 18.85 34.72 -3.19
C GLY A 9 19.84 33.78 -2.50
N ASN A 10 21.07 33.73 -2.96
CA ASN A 10 22.16 33.03 -2.33
C ASN A 10 22.44 33.64 -0.96
N GLY A 11 22.12 32.90 0.12
CA GLY A 11 22.44 33.25 1.50
C GLY A 11 21.20 33.50 2.35
N PHE A 12 20.84 32.51 3.12
CA PHE A 12 19.90 32.51 4.25
C PHE A 12 18.87 33.65 4.32
N GLY A 13 17.83 33.55 3.51
CA GLY A 13 16.69 34.45 3.55
C GLY A 13 15.63 34.08 2.52
N LEU A 14 14.77 33.11 2.82
CA LEU A 14 13.56 32.83 2.06
C LEU A 14 12.54 33.95 2.31
N SER A 15 12.41 34.93 1.41
CA SER A 15 11.29 35.84 1.40
C SER A 15 10.17 35.22 0.56
N CYS A 16 9.19 34.62 1.22
CA CYS A 16 7.97 34.11 0.62
C CYS A 16 6.97 35.27 0.49
N ILE A 17 6.64 35.68 -0.72
CA ILE A 17 5.51 36.58 -0.96
C ILE A 17 4.30 35.69 -1.19
N ILE A 18 3.44 35.54 -0.20
CA ILE A 18 2.16 34.85 -0.29
C ILE A 18 1.13 35.90 -0.74
N ASP A 19 0.63 35.77 -1.95
CA ASP A 19 -0.54 36.47 -2.43
C ASP A 19 -1.76 35.60 -2.14
N GLY A 20 -2.36 35.82 -0.99
CA GLY A 20 -3.63 35.26 -0.58
C GLY A 20 -4.55 36.41 -0.23
N ASP A 21 -5.71 36.49 -0.79
CA ASP A 21 -6.87 37.39 -0.65
C ASP A 21 -6.83 38.51 0.43
N GLY A 22 -5.66 38.99 0.76
CA GLY A 22 -5.42 40.19 1.55
C GLY A 22 -5.02 41.31 0.58
N VAL A 23 -5.85 42.29 0.47
CA VAL A 23 -5.67 43.56 -0.23
C VAL A 23 -4.25 44.09 0.02
N TYR A 24 -3.32 43.81 -0.90
CA TYR A 24 -2.13 44.64 -1.06
C TYR A 24 -2.26 45.34 -2.41
N GLY A 25 -2.44 46.63 -2.31
CA GLY A 25 -2.65 47.52 -3.41
C GLY A 25 -1.56 47.41 -4.46
N ASP A 26 -1.93 47.73 -5.68
CA ASP A 26 -1.13 47.94 -6.86
C ASP A 26 -0.05 49.03 -6.62
N GLN A 27 0.95 48.71 -5.80
CA GLN A 27 2.13 49.53 -5.64
C GLN A 27 3.14 49.12 -6.72
N PRO A 28 3.49 50.00 -7.64
CA PRO A 28 4.50 49.72 -8.65
C PRO A 28 5.83 49.40 -7.96
N LEU A 29 6.43 48.26 -8.33
CA LEU A 29 7.73 47.82 -7.83
C LEU A 29 8.76 48.97 -8.00
N THR A 30 9.40 49.36 -6.93
CA THR A 30 10.47 50.38 -6.95
C THR A 30 11.61 49.91 -7.87
N PRO A 31 12.31 50.84 -8.53
CA PRO A 31 13.41 50.51 -9.45
C PRO A 31 14.51 49.64 -8.81
N ALA A 32 14.77 49.83 -7.52
CA ALA A 32 15.72 49.02 -6.75
C ALA A 32 15.27 47.53 -6.57
N ARG A 33 13.98 47.27 -6.52
CA ARG A 33 13.44 45.90 -6.54
C ARG A 33 13.48 45.25 -7.93
N ARG A 34 13.35 46.05 -9.01
CA ARG A 34 13.52 45.51 -10.37
C ARG A 34 14.95 45.12 -10.69
N SER A 35 15.95 45.89 -10.21
CA SER A 35 17.36 45.57 -10.44
C SER A 35 17.81 44.33 -9.64
N ALA A 36 17.31 44.12 -8.44
CA ALA A 36 17.59 42.89 -7.65
C ALA A 36 16.97 41.59 -8.27
N MET A 37 15.94 41.73 -9.13
CA MET A 37 15.32 40.62 -9.82
C MET A 37 15.97 40.30 -11.19
N SER A 38 16.94 41.10 -11.64
CA SER A 38 17.64 40.94 -12.93
C SER A 38 19.04 40.37 -12.80
N GLU A 39 19.45 39.85 -11.65
CA GLU A 39 20.76 39.18 -11.52
C GLU A 39 20.81 37.94 -12.45
N PRO A 40 21.86 37.85 -13.32
CA PRO A 40 22.02 36.69 -14.20
C PRO A 40 22.38 35.45 -13.33
N GLY A 41 21.42 34.60 -13.09
CA GLY A 41 21.57 33.39 -12.26
C GLY A 41 20.37 33.10 -11.34
N ALA A 42 19.42 34.03 -11.18
CA ALA A 42 18.20 33.74 -10.43
C ALA A 42 17.32 32.76 -11.17
N VAL A 43 17.25 31.52 -10.69
CA VAL A 43 16.31 30.50 -11.23
C VAL A 43 14.92 30.85 -10.74
N GLU A 44 14.13 31.51 -11.58
CA GLU A 44 12.73 31.80 -11.29
C GLU A 44 11.92 30.52 -11.39
N ARG A 45 11.57 29.93 -10.24
CA ARG A 45 10.73 28.75 -10.17
C ARG A 45 9.27 29.17 -10.03
N ILE A 46 8.57 29.24 -11.15
CA ILE A 46 7.14 29.56 -11.16
C ILE A 46 6.34 28.34 -10.67
N ILE A 47 5.84 28.38 -9.45
CA ILE A 47 4.92 27.38 -8.91
C ILE A 47 3.51 27.71 -9.42
N ARG A 48 3.12 27.10 -10.55
CA ARG A 48 1.75 27.21 -11.06
C ARG A 48 0.82 26.27 -10.30
N ARG A 49 -0.25 26.81 -9.75
CA ARG A 49 -1.34 26.03 -9.17
C ARG A 49 -2.02 25.24 -10.31
N ARG A 50 -1.75 23.94 -10.44
CA ARG A 50 -2.46 23.09 -11.39
C ARG A 50 -3.92 22.97 -10.93
N ARG A 51 -4.85 23.52 -11.70
CA ARG A 51 -6.30 23.32 -11.57
C ARG A 51 -6.67 22.12 -12.42
N GLY A 52 -7.26 21.09 -11.81
CA GLY A 52 -7.80 19.92 -12.51
C GLY A 52 -7.54 18.61 -11.74
N PRO A 53 -8.24 17.52 -12.08
CA PRO A 53 -7.95 16.21 -11.57
C PRO A 53 -6.57 15.80 -12.12
N VAL A 54 -5.56 15.87 -11.27
CA VAL A 54 -4.21 15.44 -11.64
C VAL A 54 -4.11 13.97 -11.28
N PRO A 55 -3.92 13.06 -12.25
CA PRO A 55 -3.64 11.65 -11.94
C PRO A 55 -2.37 11.54 -11.09
N LEU A 56 -2.17 10.39 -10.46
CA LEU A 56 -0.94 10.08 -9.75
C LEU A 56 0.25 10.36 -10.65
N ASP A 57 1.07 11.34 -10.28
CA ASP A 57 2.27 11.67 -11.04
C ASP A 57 3.39 10.68 -10.65
N LEU A 58 3.43 9.55 -11.38
CA LEU A 58 4.45 8.52 -11.17
C LEU A 58 5.87 9.06 -11.43
N ALA A 59 6.00 10.08 -12.29
CA ALA A 59 7.28 10.73 -12.52
C ALA A 59 7.73 11.52 -11.29
N GLU A 60 6.79 12.13 -10.55
CA GLU A 60 7.06 12.77 -9.28
C GLU A 60 7.55 11.74 -8.24
N LEU A 61 6.87 10.59 -8.14
CA LEU A 61 7.28 9.48 -7.26
C LEU A 61 8.69 8.99 -7.59
N TRP A 62 9.00 8.83 -8.88
CA TRP A 62 10.33 8.43 -9.33
C TRP A 62 11.42 9.46 -9.01
N ARG A 63 11.09 10.75 -9.06
CA ARG A 63 12.03 11.83 -8.67
C ARG A 63 12.41 11.75 -7.20
N TYR A 64 11.47 11.34 -6.32
CA TYR A 64 11.68 11.20 -4.89
C TYR A 64 11.99 9.76 -4.44
N ARG A 65 12.47 8.88 -5.35
CA ARG A 65 12.77 7.47 -5.04
C ARG A 65 13.78 7.29 -3.91
N GLU A 66 14.74 8.20 -3.77
CA GLU A 66 15.74 8.15 -2.69
C GLU A 66 15.10 8.39 -1.32
N LEU A 67 14.19 9.35 -1.25
CA LEU A 67 13.41 9.60 -0.04
C LEU A 67 12.51 8.41 0.28
N LEU A 68 11.85 7.83 -0.73
CA LEU A 68 11.03 6.64 -0.59
C LEU A 68 11.84 5.47 -0.04
N PHE A 69 13.02 5.20 -0.60
CA PHE A 69 13.93 4.17 -0.12
C PHE A 69 14.37 4.43 1.32
N PHE A 70 14.78 5.66 1.63
CA PHE A 70 15.21 6.05 2.98
C PHE A 70 14.10 5.84 4.03
N LEU A 71 12.88 6.28 3.74
CA LEU A 71 11.74 6.10 4.64
C LEU A 71 11.41 4.62 4.84
N THR A 72 11.37 3.85 3.75
CA THR A 72 11.13 2.40 3.79
C THR A 72 12.20 1.71 4.63
N TRP A 73 13.48 2.00 4.39
CA TRP A 73 14.60 1.39 5.11
C TRP A 73 14.60 1.75 6.58
N ARG A 74 14.32 3.02 6.91
CA ARG A 74 14.15 3.47 8.29
C ARG A 74 13.07 2.66 9.00
N ASP A 75 11.91 2.49 8.37
CA ASP A 75 10.78 1.78 8.98
C ASP A 75 11.07 0.28 9.15
N VAL A 76 11.80 -0.33 8.21
CA VAL A 76 12.34 -1.69 8.33
C VAL A 76 13.30 -1.77 9.53
N LEU A 77 14.27 -0.85 9.65
CA LEU A 77 15.21 -0.84 10.75
C LEU A 77 14.52 -0.69 12.11
N ILE A 78 13.56 0.22 12.23
CA ILE A 78 12.80 0.41 13.48
C ILE A 78 12.09 -0.89 13.86
N ARG A 79 11.48 -1.59 12.89
CA ARG A 79 10.75 -2.82 13.14
C ARG A 79 11.65 -3.96 13.63
N TYR A 80 12.86 -4.09 13.09
CA TYR A 80 13.71 -5.25 13.37
C TYR A 80 14.80 -4.98 14.41
N LYS A 81 15.36 -3.77 14.49
CA LYS A 81 16.51 -3.46 15.34
C LYS A 81 16.14 -3.26 16.81
N GLN A 82 14.90 -2.84 17.11
CA GLN A 82 14.48 -2.47 18.46
C GLN A 82 13.60 -3.53 19.15
N THR A 83 13.48 -4.74 18.59
CA THR A 83 12.65 -5.79 19.17
C THR A 83 13.48 -6.99 19.58
N ALA A 84 13.21 -7.54 20.80
CA ALA A 84 13.93 -8.69 21.35
C ALA A 84 13.77 -9.96 20.48
N ILE A 85 12.60 -10.11 19.82
CA ILE A 85 12.26 -11.26 18.97
C ILE A 85 12.52 -10.95 17.49
N GLY A 86 12.52 -9.66 17.10
CA GLY A 86 12.89 -9.17 15.77
C GLY A 86 12.27 -9.95 14.61
N VAL A 87 13.14 -10.49 13.76
CA VAL A 87 12.74 -11.27 12.57
C VAL A 87 11.91 -12.51 12.91
N ALA A 88 12.10 -13.11 14.11
CA ALA A 88 11.36 -14.31 14.51
C ALA A 88 9.84 -14.06 14.56
N TRP A 89 9.40 -12.84 14.87
CA TRP A 89 7.97 -12.50 14.85
C TRP A 89 7.37 -12.50 13.45
N ALA A 90 8.14 -12.09 12.46
CA ALA A 90 7.72 -12.13 11.05
C ALA A 90 7.50 -13.56 10.54
N VAL A 91 8.20 -14.54 11.14
CA VAL A 91 8.03 -15.98 10.87
C VAL A 91 6.92 -16.57 11.74
N LEU A 92 6.95 -16.27 13.04
CA LEU A 92 6.06 -16.92 14.01
C LEU A 92 4.58 -16.60 13.77
N GLN A 93 4.26 -15.34 13.45
CA GLN A 93 2.88 -14.92 13.26
C GLN A 93 2.18 -15.67 12.11
N PRO A 94 2.71 -15.73 10.86
CA PRO A 94 2.08 -16.48 9.76
C PRO A 94 2.05 -17.99 10.03
N VAL A 95 3.08 -18.54 10.68
CA VAL A 95 3.11 -19.96 11.06
C VAL A 95 2.04 -20.29 12.09
N LEU A 96 1.86 -19.50 13.11
CA LEU A 96 0.79 -19.69 14.10
C LEU A 96 -0.60 -19.63 13.46
N ILE A 97 -0.84 -18.66 12.58
CA ILE A 97 -2.11 -18.56 11.84
C ILE A 97 -2.32 -19.80 10.98
N MET A 98 -1.30 -20.25 10.25
CA MET A 98 -1.34 -21.48 9.47
C MET A 98 -1.71 -22.70 10.35
N VAL A 99 -1.06 -22.85 11.50
CA VAL A 99 -1.32 -23.96 12.42
C VAL A 99 -2.76 -23.92 12.92
N VAL A 100 -3.23 -22.76 13.38
CA VAL A 100 -4.62 -22.60 13.86
C VAL A 100 -5.62 -22.93 12.77
N LEU A 101 -5.45 -22.35 11.56
CA LEU A 101 -6.36 -22.60 10.45
C LEU A 101 -6.30 -24.07 9.97
N THR A 102 -5.12 -24.71 9.99
CA THR A 102 -4.96 -26.12 9.64
C THR A 102 -5.67 -27.02 10.65
N VAL A 103 -5.60 -26.71 11.93
CA VAL A 103 -6.31 -27.49 12.97
C VAL A 103 -7.82 -27.27 12.87
N VAL A 104 -8.26 -26.03 12.76
CA VAL A 104 -9.70 -25.68 12.73
C VAL A 104 -10.37 -26.20 11.44
N PHE A 105 -9.84 -25.84 10.28
CA PHE A 105 -10.47 -26.16 9.01
C PHE A 105 -10.05 -27.53 8.46
N GLY A 106 -8.79 -27.91 8.63
CA GLY A 106 -8.27 -29.18 8.11
C GLY A 106 -8.65 -30.38 8.99
N ARG A 107 -8.46 -30.30 10.32
CA ARG A 107 -8.70 -31.44 11.22
C ARG A 107 -10.10 -31.45 11.81
N ALA A 108 -10.55 -30.31 12.38
CA ALA A 108 -11.86 -30.24 13.04
C ALA A 108 -13.02 -30.17 12.03
N ALA A 109 -12.98 -29.24 11.08
CA ALA A 109 -14.03 -29.05 10.09
C ALA A 109 -13.89 -30.01 8.87
N LYS A 110 -12.74 -30.67 8.70
CA LYS A 110 -12.45 -31.64 7.62
C LYS A 110 -12.73 -31.10 6.21
N PHE A 111 -12.39 -29.84 5.97
CA PHE A 111 -12.53 -29.27 4.63
C PHE A 111 -11.59 -29.94 3.62
N PRO A 112 -12.03 -30.13 2.36
CA PRO A 112 -11.23 -30.82 1.36
C PRO A 112 -9.97 -30.02 0.99
N SER A 113 -8.83 -30.72 0.84
CA SER A 113 -7.56 -30.14 0.41
C SER A 113 -7.11 -30.63 -0.98
N GLN A 114 -7.98 -31.36 -1.69
CA GLN A 114 -7.68 -31.92 -3.03
C GLN A 114 -6.35 -32.70 -3.07
N GLY A 115 -6.01 -33.41 -1.99
CA GLY A 115 -4.79 -34.20 -1.91
C GLY A 115 -3.52 -33.44 -1.55
N ALA A 116 -3.55 -32.12 -1.46
CA ALA A 116 -2.40 -31.32 -1.03
C ALA A 116 -2.26 -31.29 0.51
N PRO A 117 -1.03 -31.13 1.04
CA PRO A 117 -0.82 -30.92 2.45
C PRO A 117 -1.53 -29.63 2.91
N TYR A 118 -2.45 -29.76 3.86
CA TYR A 118 -3.30 -28.64 4.31
C TYR A 118 -2.47 -27.45 4.83
N ALA A 119 -1.34 -27.71 5.47
CA ALA A 119 -0.44 -26.69 5.96
C ALA A 119 0.12 -25.82 4.83
N VAL A 120 0.57 -26.43 3.73
CA VAL A 120 1.11 -25.69 2.57
C VAL A 120 -0.02 -24.92 1.86
N MET A 121 -1.19 -25.53 1.69
CA MET A 121 -2.37 -24.90 1.10
C MET A 121 -2.81 -23.65 1.88
N THR A 122 -2.83 -23.75 3.21
CA THR A 122 -3.20 -22.63 4.10
C THR A 122 -2.12 -21.57 4.13
N PHE A 123 -0.84 -21.96 4.20
CA PHE A 123 0.26 -20.99 4.24
C PHE A 123 0.37 -20.19 2.94
N ALA A 124 0.14 -20.86 1.79
CA ALA A 124 0.08 -20.20 0.48
C ALA A 124 -1.01 -19.10 0.40
N ALA A 125 -2.09 -19.24 1.18
CA ALA A 125 -3.14 -18.24 1.29
C ALA A 125 -2.85 -17.17 2.36
N VAL A 126 -2.30 -17.58 3.51
CA VAL A 126 -1.94 -16.69 4.62
C VAL A 126 -0.92 -15.64 4.19
N LEU A 127 0.03 -16.02 3.34
CA LEU A 127 1.14 -15.19 2.91
C LEU A 127 0.67 -13.92 2.17
N PRO A 128 -0.07 -13.98 1.06
CA PRO A 128 -0.58 -12.78 0.39
C PRO A 128 -1.64 -12.04 1.22
N TRP A 129 -2.43 -12.77 2.01
CA TRP A 129 -3.41 -12.16 2.91
C TRP A 129 -2.75 -11.28 3.97
N GLN A 130 -1.72 -11.77 4.65
CA GLN A 130 -1.01 -11.00 5.67
C GLN A 130 -0.32 -9.78 5.09
N PHE A 131 0.29 -9.91 3.90
CA PHE A 131 0.86 -8.78 3.21
C PHE A 131 -0.19 -7.69 2.96
N PHE A 132 -1.36 -8.06 2.41
CA PHE A 132 -2.46 -7.14 2.18
C PHE A 132 -2.96 -6.49 3.49
N ALA A 133 -3.22 -7.29 4.51
CA ALA A 133 -3.77 -6.87 5.79
C ALA A 133 -2.82 -5.90 6.54
N ASN A 134 -1.53 -6.25 6.59
CA ASN A 134 -0.51 -5.42 7.21
C ASN A 134 -0.27 -4.14 6.41
N GLY A 135 -0.17 -4.25 5.07
CA GLY A 135 -0.01 -3.10 4.18
C GLY A 135 -1.16 -2.10 4.32
N MET A 136 -2.40 -2.59 4.32
CA MET A 136 -3.60 -1.77 4.55
C MET A 136 -3.57 -1.07 5.92
N THR A 137 -3.25 -1.81 6.98
CA THR A 137 -3.23 -1.28 8.36
C THR A 137 -2.12 -0.25 8.55
N MET A 138 -0.91 -0.53 8.08
CA MET A 138 0.24 0.38 8.20
C MET A 138 0.04 1.64 7.37
N SER A 139 -0.40 1.46 6.11
CA SER A 139 -0.67 2.59 5.22
C SER A 139 -1.77 3.50 5.77
N SER A 140 -2.86 2.94 6.32
CA SER A 140 -3.94 3.73 6.90
C SER A 140 -3.49 4.65 8.03
N ASN A 141 -2.52 4.24 8.85
CA ASN A 141 -2.01 5.02 9.97
C ASN A 141 -0.79 5.88 9.62
N SER A 142 -0.23 5.72 8.43
CA SER A 142 1.07 6.27 8.05
C SER A 142 1.12 7.81 8.06
N LEU A 143 0.11 8.49 7.50
CA LEU A 143 0.06 9.95 7.44
C LEU A 143 -0.05 10.57 8.83
N VAL A 144 -0.91 10.03 9.68
CA VAL A 144 -1.09 10.50 11.05
C VAL A 144 0.20 10.28 11.86
N GLY A 145 0.85 9.11 11.68
CA GLY A 145 2.14 8.81 12.32
C GLY A 145 3.30 9.68 11.86
N ALA A 146 3.25 10.19 10.62
CA ALA A 146 4.29 11.03 10.04
C ALA A 146 3.99 12.54 10.12
N ALA A 147 3.01 12.96 10.94
CA ALA A 147 2.58 14.35 11.07
C ALA A 147 3.73 15.35 11.29
N SER A 148 4.70 15.00 12.14
CA SER A 148 5.87 15.84 12.44
C SER A 148 6.80 16.07 11.23
N VAL A 149 6.88 15.09 10.32
CA VAL A 149 7.69 15.18 9.09
C VAL A 149 6.96 16.00 8.04
N ILE A 150 5.64 15.78 7.89
CA ILE A 150 4.78 16.48 6.92
C ILE A 150 4.79 18.00 7.16
N ARG A 151 4.84 18.41 8.44
CA ARG A 151 4.87 19.85 8.82
C ARG A 151 6.21 20.53 8.56
N LYS A 152 7.31 19.78 8.50
CA LYS A 152 8.67 20.35 8.43
C LYS A 152 9.26 20.38 7.04
N ILE A 153 8.88 19.44 6.17
CA ILE A 153 9.52 19.24 4.87
C ILE A 153 8.42 19.10 3.80
N TYR A 154 8.62 19.79 2.67
CA TYR A 154 7.73 19.67 1.53
C TYR A 154 8.17 18.53 0.62
N PHE A 155 7.32 17.52 0.48
CA PHE A 155 7.46 16.41 -0.47
C PHE A 155 6.06 15.83 -0.81
N PRO A 156 5.92 15.04 -1.89
CA PRO A 156 4.66 14.38 -2.24
C PRO A 156 4.21 13.45 -1.12
N ARG A 157 3.07 13.72 -0.50
CA ARG A 157 2.63 13.02 0.72
C ARG A 157 2.30 11.54 0.48
N ILE A 158 2.05 11.17 -0.78
CA ILE A 158 1.82 9.79 -1.19
C ILE A 158 3.02 8.87 -0.90
N ILE A 159 4.23 9.41 -0.78
CA ILE A 159 5.45 8.66 -0.46
C ILE A 159 5.31 7.94 0.89
N ILE A 160 4.62 8.54 1.85
CA ILE A 160 4.44 7.98 3.20
C ILE A 160 3.60 6.70 3.20
N PRO A 161 2.37 6.67 2.63
CA PRO A 161 1.63 5.42 2.49
C PRO A 161 2.36 4.35 1.67
N VAL A 162 3.06 4.75 0.59
CA VAL A 162 3.83 3.83 -0.24
C VAL A 162 4.98 3.20 0.55
N SER A 163 5.78 4.00 1.28
CA SER A 163 6.90 3.48 2.09
C SER A 163 6.43 2.47 3.13
N SER A 164 5.27 2.73 3.76
CA SER A 164 4.68 1.83 4.75
C SER A 164 4.30 0.46 4.17
N ILE A 165 3.81 0.40 2.93
CA ILE A 165 3.49 -0.85 2.24
C ILE A 165 4.76 -1.57 1.80
N LEU A 166 5.75 -0.82 1.27
CA LEU A 166 7.04 -1.39 0.85
C LEU A 166 7.79 -2.06 2.01
N THR A 167 7.65 -1.55 3.25
CA THR A 167 8.18 -2.21 4.44
C THR A 167 7.65 -3.63 4.59
N GLY A 168 6.37 -3.88 4.24
CA GLY A 168 5.76 -5.20 4.26
C GLY A 168 6.33 -6.19 3.23
N VAL A 169 7.02 -5.72 2.18
CA VAL A 169 7.67 -6.59 1.19
C VAL A 169 8.79 -7.40 1.83
N VAL A 170 9.48 -6.84 2.83
CA VAL A 170 10.53 -7.56 3.58
C VAL A 170 9.91 -8.71 4.38
N ASP A 171 8.80 -8.43 5.11
CA ASP A 171 8.07 -9.46 5.85
C ASP A 171 7.56 -10.58 4.93
N PHE A 172 7.04 -10.18 3.76
CA PHE A 172 6.60 -11.11 2.72
C PHE A 172 7.75 -12.00 2.23
N GLY A 173 8.92 -11.41 1.96
CA GLY A 173 10.11 -12.16 1.53
C GLY A 173 10.56 -13.20 2.56
N ILE A 174 10.56 -12.84 3.86
CA ILE A 174 10.87 -13.76 4.96
C ILE A 174 9.83 -14.90 5.00
N SER A 175 8.54 -14.56 4.93
CA SER A 175 7.46 -15.55 4.94
C SER A 175 7.49 -16.44 3.68
N PHE A 176 7.91 -15.88 2.54
CA PHE A 176 8.08 -16.64 1.30
C PHE A 176 9.21 -17.67 1.41
N ALA A 177 10.30 -17.34 2.09
CA ALA A 177 11.35 -18.31 2.39
C ALA A 177 10.85 -19.46 3.27
N VAL A 178 10.00 -19.15 4.27
CA VAL A 178 9.34 -20.18 5.10
C VAL A 178 8.44 -21.08 4.26
N LEU A 179 7.71 -20.52 3.29
CA LEU A 179 6.93 -21.32 2.35
C LEU A 179 7.81 -22.30 1.57
N GLY A 180 8.97 -21.86 1.09
CA GLY A 180 9.95 -22.74 0.41
C GLY A 180 10.39 -23.90 1.30
N VAL A 181 10.70 -23.64 2.58
CA VAL A 181 11.02 -24.68 3.56
C VAL A 181 9.85 -25.65 3.77
N LEU A 182 8.63 -25.14 3.88
CA LEU A 182 7.43 -25.99 4.01
C LEU A 182 7.21 -26.85 2.78
N MET A 183 7.40 -26.32 1.58
CA MET A 183 7.30 -27.11 0.33
C MET A 183 8.29 -28.27 0.30
N LEU A 184 9.55 -28.02 0.70
CA LEU A 184 10.59 -29.06 0.81
C LEU A 184 10.21 -30.10 1.86
N TRP A 185 9.74 -29.67 3.04
CA TRP A 185 9.37 -30.55 4.14
C TRP A 185 8.20 -31.50 3.79
N TYR A 186 7.21 -30.99 3.06
CA TYR A 186 6.04 -31.78 2.65
C TYR A 186 6.21 -32.46 1.27
N GLY A 187 7.38 -32.34 0.61
CA GLY A 187 7.65 -32.96 -0.68
C GLY A 187 6.82 -32.34 -1.83
N VAL A 188 6.39 -31.09 -1.71
CA VAL A 188 5.67 -30.40 -2.78
C VAL A 188 6.65 -29.98 -3.88
N PRO A 189 6.49 -30.47 -5.14
CA PRO A 189 7.46 -30.20 -6.19
C PRO A 189 7.43 -28.72 -6.62
N PHE A 190 8.59 -28.18 -6.95
CA PHE A 190 8.71 -26.86 -7.56
C PHE A 190 8.20 -26.91 -9.00
N ARG A 191 7.10 -26.22 -9.26
CA ARG A 191 6.41 -26.19 -10.56
C ARG A 191 6.72 -24.91 -11.33
N PRO A 192 6.65 -24.91 -12.68
CA PRO A 192 6.82 -23.68 -13.48
C PRO A 192 5.83 -22.56 -13.12
N GLY A 193 4.68 -22.91 -12.54
CA GLY A 193 3.69 -21.94 -12.04
C GLY A 193 4.25 -20.94 -11.02
N LEU A 194 5.31 -21.32 -10.30
CA LEU A 194 5.99 -20.41 -9.35
C LEU A 194 6.50 -19.13 -10.01
N LEU A 195 6.82 -19.16 -11.30
CA LEU A 195 7.24 -17.98 -12.08
C LEU A 195 6.11 -16.92 -12.20
N LEU A 196 4.86 -17.30 -11.95
CA LEU A 196 3.70 -16.39 -11.98
C LEU A 196 3.41 -15.77 -10.61
N LEU A 197 4.08 -16.22 -9.53
CA LEU A 197 3.90 -15.63 -8.19
C LEU A 197 4.18 -14.13 -8.14
N PRO A 198 5.20 -13.58 -8.83
CA PRO A 198 5.40 -12.13 -8.87
C PRO A 198 4.20 -11.37 -9.44
N LEU A 199 3.47 -11.94 -10.41
CA LEU A 199 2.26 -11.33 -10.98
C LEU A 199 1.13 -11.27 -9.94
N PHE A 200 0.87 -12.37 -9.24
CA PHE A 200 -0.14 -12.41 -8.18
C PHE A 200 0.27 -11.54 -6.99
N PHE A 201 1.55 -11.47 -6.68
CA PHE A 201 2.07 -10.57 -5.67
C PHE A 201 1.87 -9.10 -6.08
N ALA A 202 2.12 -8.74 -7.34
CA ALA A 202 1.86 -7.39 -7.85
C ALA A 202 0.38 -7.01 -7.74
N LEU A 203 -0.54 -7.96 -7.94
CA LEU A 203 -1.97 -7.75 -7.73
C LEU A 203 -2.29 -7.54 -6.24
N ALA A 204 -1.70 -8.35 -5.33
CA ALA A 204 -1.83 -8.17 -3.88
C ALA A 204 -1.29 -6.82 -3.42
N PHE A 205 -0.11 -6.43 -3.94
CA PHE A 205 0.52 -5.13 -3.68
C PHE A 205 -0.39 -3.98 -4.14
N SER A 206 -0.91 -4.08 -5.35
CA SER A 206 -1.82 -3.08 -5.91
C SER A 206 -3.10 -2.96 -5.07
N ALA A 207 -3.68 -4.08 -4.65
CA ALA A 207 -4.86 -4.09 -3.78
C ALA A 207 -4.56 -3.43 -2.41
N ALA A 208 -3.43 -3.78 -1.78
CA ALA A 208 -3.01 -3.17 -0.51
C ALA A 208 -2.75 -1.66 -0.66
N PHE A 209 -2.09 -1.26 -1.75
CA PHE A 209 -1.78 0.13 -2.05
C PHE A 209 -3.05 0.97 -2.23
N VAL A 210 -3.96 0.48 -3.03
CA VAL A 210 -5.19 1.20 -3.38
C VAL A 210 -6.08 1.42 -2.16
N VAL A 211 -6.32 0.35 -1.40
CA VAL A 211 -7.14 0.41 -0.18
C VAL A 211 -6.42 1.23 0.90
N GLY A 212 -5.11 1.02 1.05
CA GLY A 212 -4.27 1.78 1.99
C GLY A 212 -4.25 3.28 1.70
N LEU A 213 -4.18 3.67 0.43
CA LEU A 213 -4.22 5.07 -0.01
C LEU A 213 -5.56 5.74 0.36
N TRP A 214 -6.67 5.06 0.10
CA TRP A 214 -8.01 5.51 0.49
C TRP A 214 -8.13 5.70 2.00
N LEU A 215 -7.74 4.67 2.75
CA LEU A 215 -7.85 4.65 4.21
C LEU A 215 -6.91 5.64 4.89
N SER A 216 -5.72 5.88 4.33
CA SER A 216 -4.79 6.87 4.87
C SER A 216 -5.36 8.29 4.79
N ALA A 217 -5.98 8.65 3.65
CA ALA A 217 -6.64 9.95 3.48
C ALA A 217 -7.88 10.09 4.37
N LEU A 218 -8.66 9.00 4.52
CA LEU A 218 -9.82 8.98 5.43
C LEU A 218 -9.40 9.12 6.89
N ASN A 219 -8.31 8.47 7.31
CA ASN A 219 -7.84 8.50 8.70
C ASN A 219 -7.35 9.88 9.13
N VAL A 220 -6.85 10.69 8.20
CA VAL A 220 -6.53 12.10 8.48
C VAL A 220 -7.80 12.89 8.78
N LYS A 221 -8.88 12.64 8.04
CA LYS A 221 -10.15 13.35 8.20
C LYS A 221 -11.00 12.80 9.36
N TYR A 222 -11.01 11.48 9.52
CA TYR A 222 -11.84 10.76 10.49
C TYR A 222 -10.98 9.81 11.33
N ARG A 223 -10.69 10.16 12.57
CA ARG A 223 -9.81 9.41 13.48
C ARG A 223 -10.33 8.02 13.85
N ASP A 224 -11.62 7.74 13.60
CA ASP A 224 -12.24 6.45 13.88
C ASP A 224 -11.75 5.33 12.94
N VAL A 225 -11.21 5.69 11.78
CA VAL A 225 -10.68 4.75 10.78
C VAL A 225 -9.63 3.82 11.39
N LYS A 226 -8.82 4.29 12.34
CA LYS A 226 -7.83 3.48 13.06
C LYS A 226 -8.43 2.28 13.83
N TYR A 227 -9.71 2.35 14.21
CA TYR A 227 -10.42 1.26 14.89
C TYR A 227 -11.16 0.37 13.89
N VAL A 228 -11.70 0.96 12.82
CA VAL A 228 -12.44 0.25 11.76
C VAL A 228 -11.52 -0.67 10.97
N VAL A 229 -10.31 -0.23 10.64
CA VAL A 229 -9.36 -1.01 9.83
C VAL A 229 -9.01 -2.36 10.46
N PRO A 230 -8.61 -2.48 11.74
CA PRO A 230 -8.34 -3.78 12.36
C PRO A 230 -9.56 -4.71 12.38
N PHE A 231 -10.77 -4.15 12.52
CA PHE A 231 -12.01 -4.92 12.43
C PHE A 231 -12.22 -5.48 11.02
N LEU A 232 -12.07 -4.65 9.98
CA LEU A 232 -12.19 -5.08 8.58
C LEU A 232 -11.15 -6.14 8.22
N VAL A 233 -9.92 -6.03 8.72
CA VAL A 233 -8.87 -7.03 8.52
C VAL A 233 -9.28 -8.38 9.12
N ARG A 234 -9.79 -8.39 10.36
CA ARG A 234 -10.25 -9.61 11.01
C ARG A 234 -11.42 -10.25 10.29
N LEU A 235 -12.42 -9.45 9.93
CA LEU A 235 -13.58 -9.92 9.17
C LEU A 235 -13.16 -10.45 7.80
N GLY A 236 -12.30 -9.73 7.10
CA GLY A 236 -11.80 -10.11 5.78
C GLY A 236 -11.03 -11.43 5.76
N LEU A 237 -10.33 -11.79 6.85
CA LEU A 237 -9.66 -13.09 6.97
C LEU A 237 -10.64 -14.27 6.83
N TYR A 238 -11.84 -14.12 7.40
CA TYR A 238 -12.87 -15.16 7.35
C TYR A 238 -13.71 -15.12 6.07
N VAL A 239 -13.88 -13.93 5.52
CA VAL A 239 -14.61 -13.75 4.24
C VAL A 239 -13.75 -14.18 3.05
N SER A 240 -12.43 -14.02 3.12
CA SER A 240 -11.51 -14.47 2.05
C SER A 240 -11.16 -15.96 2.22
N PRO A 241 -10.85 -16.67 1.12
CA PRO A 241 -10.63 -18.13 1.16
C PRO A 241 -9.24 -18.48 1.73
N VAL A 242 -8.91 -17.95 2.94
CA VAL A 242 -7.60 -18.18 3.55
C VAL A 242 -7.54 -19.57 4.20
N GLY A 243 -8.57 -19.94 4.99
CA GLY A 243 -8.64 -21.23 5.66
C GLY A 243 -9.32 -22.34 4.84
N PHE A 244 -10.02 -22.01 3.79
CA PHE A 244 -10.79 -22.94 2.95
C PHE A 244 -10.57 -22.66 1.48
N MET A 245 -11.12 -23.49 0.61
CA MET A 245 -11.03 -23.30 -0.85
C MET A 245 -12.21 -22.49 -1.38
N SER A 246 -11.97 -21.59 -2.32
CA SER A 246 -13.01 -20.79 -3.00
C SER A 246 -14.06 -21.66 -3.71
N GLY A 247 -13.69 -22.90 -4.09
CA GLY A 247 -14.57 -23.88 -4.71
C GLY A 247 -15.75 -24.33 -3.84
N ILE A 248 -15.75 -24.09 -2.54
CA ILE A 248 -16.87 -24.38 -1.63
C ILE A 248 -18.06 -23.44 -1.90
N VAL A 249 -17.79 -22.25 -2.44
CA VAL A 249 -18.83 -21.26 -2.74
C VAL A 249 -19.69 -21.75 -3.91
N PRO A 250 -21.03 -21.80 -3.75
CA PRO A 250 -21.94 -22.20 -4.83
C PRO A 250 -21.74 -21.39 -6.09
N GLU A 251 -21.88 -22.01 -7.28
CA GLU A 251 -21.59 -21.36 -8.56
C GLU A 251 -22.33 -20.04 -8.78
N LYS A 252 -23.59 -19.94 -8.34
CA LYS A 252 -24.41 -18.72 -8.42
C LYS A 252 -23.82 -17.53 -7.68
N TRP A 253 -23.01 -17.76 -6.62
CA TRP A 253 -22.39 -16.72 -5.80
C TRP A 253 -20.89 -16.53 -6.11
N ARG A 254 -20.29 -17.44 -6.88
CA ARG A 254 -18.85 -17.45 -7.16
C ARG A 254 -18.37 -16.16 -7.81
N PHE A 255 -19.13 -15.60 -8.76
CA PHE A 255 -18.78 -14.32 -9.39
C PHE A 255 -18.75 -13.18 -8.37
N TRP A 256 -19.82 -13.04 -7.57
CA TRP A 256 -19.90 -11.99 -6.54
C TRP A 256 -18.83 -12.12 -5.47
N TYR A 257 -18.53 -13.33 -5.06
CA TYR A 257 -17.47 -13.64 -4.12
C TYR A 257 -16.09 -13.23 -4.67
N SER A 258 -15.86 -13.46 -5.96
CA SER A 258 -14.60 -13.11 -6.63
C SER A 258 -14.42 -11.63 -6.92
N LEU A 259 -15.42 -10.77 -6.67
CA LEU A 259 -15.24 -9.32 -6.68
C LEU A 259 -14.29 -8.84 -5.58
N ASN A 260 -14.12 -9.64 -4.52
CA ASN A 260 -13.01 -9.44 -3.58
C ASN A 260 -11.69 -9.81 -4.28
N PRO A 261 -10.78 -8.84 -4.55
CA PRO A 261 -9.57 -9.10 -5.32
C PRO A 261 -8.64 -10.11 -4.63
N MET A 262 -8.72 -10.23 -3.30
CA MET A 262 -7.91 -11.19 -2.56
C MET A 262 -8.31 -12.65 -2.82
N VAL A 263 -9.53 -12.92 -3.27
CA VAL A 263 -9.93 -14.27 -3.69
C VAL A 263 -9.10 -14.71 -4.89
N GLY A 264 -9.02 -13.88 -5.93
CA GLY A 264 -8.21 -14.17 -7.12
C GLY A 264 -6.71 -14.28 -6.82
N VAL A 265 -6.19 -13.43 -5.93
CA VAL A 265 -4.78 -13.49 -5.49
C VAL A 265 -4.50 -14.81 -4.76
N ILE A 266 -5.32 -15.17 -3.77
CA ILE A 266 -5.12 -16.39 -2.96
C ILE A 266 -5.22 -17.64 -3.82
N ASP A 267 -6.22 -17.72 -4.68
CA ASP A 267 -6.38 -18.85 -5.59
C ASP A 267 -5.22 -18.91 -6.60
N GLY A 268 -4.74 -17.77 -7.09
CA GLY A 268 -3.56 -17.68 -7.95
C GLY A 268 -2.29 -18.20 -7.27
N PHE A 269 -2.07 -17.85 -6.00
CA PHE A 269 -0.94 -18.38 -5.22
C PHE A 269 -1.03 -19.88 -5.04
N ARG A 270 -2.21 -20.40 -4.67
CA ARG A 270 -2.42 -21.84 -4.54
C ARG A 270 -2.19 -22.57 -5.85
N TRP A 271 -2.74 -22.08 -6.94
CA TRP A 271 -2.54 -22.67 -8.26
C TRP A 271 -1.07 -22.68 -8.67
N ALA A 272 -0.34 -21.59 -8.45
CA ALA A 272 1.06 -21.48 -8.80
C ALA A 272 1.94 -22.47 -8.00
N ILE A 273 1.60 -22.73 -6.73
CA ILE A 273 2.37 -23.58 -5.81
C ILE A 273 1.94 -25.03 -5.87
N LEU A 274 0.63 -25.31 -5.80
CA LEU A 274 0.08 -26.65 -5.64
C LEU A 274 -0.29 -27.30 -6.98
N GLY A 275 -0.55 -26.51 -8.02
CA GLY A 275 -0.74 -27.02 -9.38
C GLY A 275 -2.17 -26.92 -9.92
N PRO A 276 -2.47 -27.63 -11.02
CA PRO A 276 -3.65 -27.42 -11.85
C PRO A 276 -4.99 -27.74 -11.17
N ASP A 277 -4.97 -28.55 -10.10
CA ASP A 277 -6.19 -28.88 -9.35
C ASP A 277 -6.75 -27.68 -8.59
N PHE A 278 -5.92 -26.67 -8.35
CA PHE A 278 -6.24 -25.42 -7.65
C PHE A 278 -6.53 -24.25 -8.60
N ARG A 279 -7.09 -24.50 -9.77
CA ARG A 279 -7.33 -23.46 -10.79
C ARG A 279 -8.19 -22.33 -10.25
N PRO A 280 -7.74 -21.07 -10.41
CA PRO A 280 -8.54 -19.91 -10.03
C PRO A 280 -9.76 -19.78 -10.98
N TYR A 281 -10.81 -19.16 -10.47
CA TYR A 281 -11.93 -18.74 -11.29
C TYR A 281 -11.54 -17.50 -12.10
N TRP A 282 -11.02 -17.70 -13.32
CA TRP A 282 -10.44 -16.66 -14.16
C TRP A 282 -11.36 -15.45 -14.39
N PRO A 283 -12.68 -15.61 -14.72
CA PRO A 283 -13.55 -14.44 -14.90
C PRO A 283 -13.64 -13.58 -13.65
N GLY A 284 -13.71 -14.21 -12.46
CA GLY A 284 -13.73 -13.48 -11.19
C GLY A 284 -12.41 -12.83 -10.87
N MET A 285 -11.29 -13.45 -11.18
CA MET A 285 -9.95 -12.86 -10.99
C MET A 285 -9.77 -11.59 -11.82
N TRP A 286 -10.20 -11.59 -13.09
CA TRP A 286 -10.15 -10.39 -13.93
C TRP A 286 -11.11 -9.30 -13.44
N ALA A 287 -12.31 -9.69 -12.96
CA ALA A 287 -13.24 -8.75 -12.34
C ALA A 287 -12.64 -8.12 -11.07
N GLY A 288 -12.00 -8.92 -10.21
CA GLY A 288 -11.29 -8.42 -9.02
C GLY A 288 -10.13 -7.48 -9.38
N ALA A 289 -9.34 -7.81 -10.42
CA ALA A 289 -8.29 -6.94 -10.92
C ALA A 289 -8.84 -5.60 -11.45
N LEU A 290 -9.95 -5.64 -12.17
CA LEU A 290 -10.65 -4.43 -12.65
C LEU A 290 -11.11 -3.57 -11.47
N ILE A 291 -11.64 -4.16 -10.41
CA ILE A 291 -12.04 -3.45 -9.19
C ILE A 291 -10.83 -2.75 -8.56
N VAL A 292 -9.67 -3.40 -8.49
CA VAL A 292 -8.43 -2.77 -7.99
C VAL A 292 -8.10 -1.53 -8.81
N VAL A 293 -8.21 -1.59 -10.15
CA VAL A 293 -7.95 -0.44 -11.03
C VAL A 293 -8.97 0.68 -10.78
N LEU A 294 -10.25 0.35 -10.66
CA LEU A 294 -11.30 1.35 -10.41
C LEU A 294 -11.11 2.04 -9.04
N ILE A 295 -10.79 1.27 -7.99
CA ILE A 295 -10.51 1.83 -6.67
C ILE A 295 -9.20 2.65 -6.72
N LEU A 296 -8.19 2.26 -7.52
CA LEU A 296 -6.96 3.03 -7.70
C LEU A 296 -7.26 4.42 -8.27
N ILE A 297 -8.06 4.48 -9.33
CA ILE A 297 -8.42 5.76 -9.95
C ILE A 297 -9.19 6.63 -8.94
N SER A 298 -10.20 6.06 -8.26
CA SER A 298 -10.99 6.78 -7.26
C SER A 298 -10.15 7.20 -6.05
N GLY A 299 -9.28 6.31 -5.57
CA GLY A 299 -8.39 6.56 -4.42
C GLY A 299 -7.35 7.63 -4.70
N ALA A 300 -6.76 7.59 -5.90
CA ALA A 300 -5.83 8.61 -6.35
C ALA A 300 -6.48 10.00 -6.42
N TYR A 301 -7.69 10.06 -6.97
CA TYR A 301 -8.46 11.30 -7.02
C TYR A 301 -8.81 11.81 -5.63
N PHE A 302 -9.34 10.94 -4.76
CA PHE A 302 -9.72 11.28 -3.39
C PHE A 302 -8.52 11.75 -2.55
N PHE A 303 -7.39 11.03 -2.66
CA PHE A 303 -6.15 11.39 -1.97
C PHE A 303 -5.65 12.78 -2.38
N ARG A 304 -5.57 13.05 -3.69
CA ARG A 304 -5.14 14.35 -4.22
C ARG A 304 -6.09 15.48 -3.83
N ALA A 305 -7.40 15.22 -3.82
CA ALA A 305 -8.39 16.21 -3.39
C ALA A 305 -8.22 16.58 -1.91
N THR A 306 -7.91 15.57 -1.06
CA THR A 306 -7.76 15.74 0.39
C THR A 306 -6.35 16.17 0.80
N GLU A 307 -5.32 15.86 -0.01
CA GLU A 307 -3.91 16.20 0.27
C GLU A 307 -3.70 17.67 0.64
N ARG A 308 -4.50 18.57 0.05
CA ARG A 308 -4.39 20.02 0.29
C ARG A 308 -4.75 20.40 1.73
N THR A 309 -5.64 19.65 2.35
CA THR A 309 -6.12 19.92 3.72
C THR A 309 -5.30 19.20 4.79
N PHE A 310 -4.39 18.27 4.40
CA PHE A 310 -3.62 17.50 5.38
C PHE A 310 -2.74 18.39 6.29
N ALA A 311 -2.16 19.47 5.75
CA ALA A 311 -1.30 20.37 6.54
C ALA A 311 -2.09 21.13 7.60
N ASP A 312 -3.39 21.35 7.38
CA ASP A 312 -4.24 22.14 8.29
C ASP A 312 -4.88 21.23 9.36
N ILE A 313 -5.06 19.92 9.06
CA ILE A 313 -5.76 18.98 9.93
C ILE A 313 -4.79 18.15 10.80
N ILE A 314 -3.63 17.78 10.27
CA ILE A 314 -2.58 17.02 10.96
C ILE A 314 -1.75 17.94 11.84
#